data_1fe5295a05f5b9cc6d250ca2f355da04
#
_entry.id   1fe5295a05f5b9cc6d250ca2f355da04
#
_cell.length_a   1.000
_cell.length_b   1.000
_cell.length_c   1.000
_cell.angle_alpha   90.00
_cell.angle_beta   90.00
_cell.angle_gamma   90.00
#
_symmetry.space_group_name_H-M   'P 1'
#
loop_
_entity.id
_entity.type
_entity.pdbx_description
1 polymer ?
#
loop_
_entity_poly.entity_id
_entity_poly.type
_entity_poly.pdbx_seq_one_letter_code
_entity_poly.pdbx_strand_id
1 'polypeptide(L)'
;MTVRNGSAEWHGNVESGSGTVTVGDGVFEGAYSYDSRFGEGKGTNPEQLIAAAHASCFTMALSNILSAAGHAPESLRTNARVQLRNIDGAPTLARINLDTEGRITGVDEQQFQAYADEAKRVCPVSRALAGVPEIVLTAKLAADQ
;
A
#
# COMPACT_ATOMS: atom_id res chain seq x y z
N MET A 1 16.00 0.14 -17.49
CA MET A 1 16.11 -0.11 -16.04
C MET A 1 15.84 1.18 -15.28
N THR A 2 15.07 1.11 -14.21
CA THR A 2 14.71 2.27 -13.41
C THR A 2 15.17 2.07 -11.97
N VAL A 3 15.89 3.04 -11.41
CA VAL A 3 16.32 3.06 -10.02
C VAL A 3 15.62 4.22 -9.30
N ARG A 4 15.08 3.95 -8.13
CA ARG A 4 14.42 4.95 -7.29
C ARG A 4 15.00 4.87 -5.89
N ASN A 5 15.15 6.03 -5.26
CA ASN A 5 15.88 6.19 -4.01
C ASN A 5 14.95 6.53 -2.86
N GLY A 6 15.36 6.11 -1.69
CA GLY A 6 14.79 6.55 -0.42
C GLY A 6 15.87 6.48 0.64
N SER A 7 15.75 7.26 1.68
CA SER A 7 16.72 7.29 2.75
C SER A 7 16.07 7.58 4.10
N ALA A 8 16.78 7.25 5.15
CA ALA A 8 16.36 7.57 6.51
C ALA A 8 17.57 7.89 7.37
N GLU A 9 17.38 8.78 8.32
CA GLU A 9 18.38 9.13 9.32
C GLU A 9 17.76 9.03 10.70
N TRP A 10 18.50 8.55 11.66
CA TRP A 10 18.05 8.39 13.03
C TRP A 10 19.08 8.94 14.01
N HIS A 11 18.60 9.60 15.08
CA HIS A 11 19.42 10.15 16.14
C HIS A 11 18.96 9.62 17.50
N GLY A 12 19.89 9.08 18.26
CA GLY A 12 19.63 8.59 19.61
C GLY A 12 19.17 7.14 19.68
N ASN A 13 18.73 6.73 20.86
CA ASN A 13 18.19 5.39 21.04
C ASN A 13 16.77 5.29 20.45
N VAL A 14 16.26 4.06 20.33
CA VAL A 14 15.00 3.83 19.65
C VAL A 14 13.81 4.45 20.38
N GLU A 15 13.82 4.43 21.70
CA GLU A 15 12.66 4.86 22.50
C GLU A 15 12.53 6.39 22.61
N SER A 16 13.62 7.08 22.74
CA SER A 16 13.64 8.53 22.97
C SER A 16 14.21 9.34 21.82
N GLY A 17 14.74 8.66 20.81
CA GLY A 17 15.33 9.31 19.64
C GLY A 17 14.30 9.79 18.62
N SER A 18 14.79 10.26 17.51
CA SER A 18 13.95 10.77 16.42
C SER A 18 14.62 10.53 15.07
N GLY A 19 13.81 10.45 14.04
CA GLY A 19 14.31 10.22 12.70
C GLY A 19 13.55 10.99 11.64
N THR A 20 14.09 10.92 10.43
CA THR A 20 13.51 11.52 9.24
C THR A 20 13.57 10.51 8.10
N VAL A 21 12.48 10.37 7.36
CA VAL A 21 12.39 9.55 6.15
C VAL A 21 12.29 10.48 4.96
N THR A 22 13.09 10.21 3.93
CA THR A 22 13.03 10.96 2.67
C THR A 22 12.74 10.00 1.52
N VAL A 23 11.73 10.33 0.73
CA VAL A 23 11.34 9.57 -0.46
C VAL A 23 11.86 10.28 -1.69
N GLY A 24 12.61 9.55 -2.55
CA GLY A 24 13.22 10.13 -3.73
C GLY A 24 14.23 11.22 -3.36
N ASP A 25 14.29 12.25 -4.16
CA ASP A 25 15.19 13.39 -3.93
C ASP A 25 14.46 14.54 -3.20
N GLY A 26 13.63 14.18 -2.21
CA GLY A 26 12.90 15.16 -1.41
C GLY A 26 11.45 15.40 -1.85
N VAL A 27 10.88 14.52 -2.68
CA VAL A 27 9.47 14.62 -3.07
C VAL A 27 8.54 14.45 -1.86
N PHE A 28 9.00 13.73 -0.87
CA PHE A 28 8.36 13.63 0.44
C PHE A 28 9.43 13.50 1.51
N GLU A 29 9.26 14.22 2.61
CA GLU A 29 10.09 14.11 3.79
C GLU A 29 9.20 14.13 5.03
N GLY A 30 9.40 13.19 5.94
CA GLY A 30 8.57 13.07 7.12
C GLY A 30 9.33 12.63 8.34
N ALA A 31 8.92 13.15 9.49
CA ALA A 31 9.46 12.74 10.79
C ALA A 31 8.90 11.38 11.19
N TYR A 32 9.70 10.58 11.90
CA TYR A 32 9.22 9.36 12.52
C TYR A 32 9.92 9.12 13.86
N SER A 33 9.27 8.34 14.71
CA SER A 33 9.73 8.07 16.05
C SER A 33 9.19 6.72 16.53
N TYR A 34 9.63 6.28 17.70
CA TYR A 34 9.03 5.11 18.33
C TYR A 34 7.52 5.29 18.51
N ASP A 35 7.10 6.47 18.98
CA ASP A 35 5.69 6.76 19.23
C ASP A 35 4.86 6.87 17.94
N SER A 36 5.43 7.39 16.85
CA SER A 36 4.71 7.43 15.56
C SER A 36 4.56 6.05 14.93
N ARG A 37 5.39 5.09 15.30
CA ARG A 37 5.33 3.72 14.78
C ARG A 37 4.48 2.78 15.64
N PHE A 38 4.63 2.84 16.95
CA PHE A 38 4.03 1.89 17.88
C PHE A 38 2.95 2.51 18.78
N GLY A 39 2.79 3.82 18.76
CA GLY A 39 1.81 4.56 19.57
C GLY A 39 0.95 5.49 18.73
N GLU A 40 0.54 6.57 19.37
CA GLU A 40 -0.37 7.58 18.78
C GLU A 40 0.36 8.86 18.35
N GLY A 41 1.69 8.83 18.31
CA GLY A 41 2.51 9.99 17.96
C GLY A 41 2.32 10.43 16.51
N LYS A 42 2.50 11.71 16.27
CA LYS A 42 2.47 12.30 14.95
C LYS A 42 3.72 11.92 14.16
N GLY A 43 3.56 11.82 12.84
CA GLY A 43 4.65 11.51 11.95
C GLY A 43 4.31 10.32 11.06
N THR A 44 5.29 9.90 10.29
CA THR A 44 5.15 8.71 9.44
C THR A 44 5.73 7.48 10.14
N ASN A 45 5.71 6.35 9.45
CA ASN A 45 6.34 5.12 9.88
C ASN A 45 6.51 4.19 8.67
N PRO A 46 7.35 3.16 8.78
CA PRO A 46 7.57 2.24 7.66
C PRO A 46 6.30 1.55 7.16
N GLU A 47 5.38 1.22 8.04
CA GLU A 47 4.14 0.53 7.67
C GLU A 47 3.24 1.41 6.80
N GLN A 48 3.13 2.71 7.11
CA GLN A 48 2.41 3.66 6.27
C GLN A 48 3.06 3.83 4.90
N LEU A 49 4.37 3.86 4.85
CA LEU A 49 5.10 3.96 3.57
C LEU A 49 4.89 2.72 2.71
N ILE A 50 4.91 1.53 3.32
CA ILE A 50 4.59 0.27 2.63
C ILE A 50 3.14 0.29 2.14
N ALA A 51 2.21 0.73 2.97
CA ALA A 51 0.79 0.84 2.60
C ALA A 51 0.59 1.75 1.39
N ALA A 52 1.20 2.92 1.39
CA ALA A 52 1.11 3.87 0.29
C ALA A 52 1.74 3.30 -0.99
N ALA A 53 2.90 2.67 -0.89
CA ALA A 53 3.56 2.03 -2.02
C ALA A 53 2.69 0.91 -2.60
N HIS A 54 2.13 0.06 -1.74
CA HIS A 54 1.30 -1.06 -2.17
C HIS A 54 0.00 -0.57 -2.83
N ALA A 55 -0.69 0.39 -2.19
CA ALA A 55 -1.91 0.97 -2.76
C ALA A 55 -1.66 1.59 -4.14
N SER A 56 -0.59 2.36 -4.29
CA SER A 56 -0.30 3.05 -5.55
C SER A 56 0.05 2.07 -6.67
N CYS A 57 0.88 1.07 -6.39
CA CYS A 57 1.27 0.07 -7.37
C CYS A 57 0.08 -0.78 -7.80
N PHE A 58 -0.70 -1.27 -6.83
CA PHE A 58 -1.90 -2.06 -7.10
C PHE A 58 -2.90 -1.28 -7.96
N THR A 59 -3.16 -0.02 -7.61
CA THR A 59 -4.12 0.82 -8.34
C THR A 59 -3.69 1.02 -9.80
N MET A 60 -2.41 1.28 -10.05
CA MET A 60 -1.91 1.40 -11.43
C MET A 60 -2.00 0.09 -12.19
N ALA A 61 -1.70 -1.04 -11.56
CA ALA A 61 -1.82 -2.36 -12.18
C ALA A 61 -3.28 -2.64 -12.56
N LEU A 62 -4.21 -2.32 -11.67
CA LEU A 62 -5.65 -2.51 -11.92
C LEU A 62 -6.12 -1.60 -13.06
N SER A 63 -5.71 -0.34 -13.07
CA SER A 63 -6.02 0.59 -14.16
C SER A 63 -5.52 0.06 -15.50
N ASN A 64 -4.31 -0.45 -15.53
CA ASN A 64 -3.73 -1.01 -16.76
C ASN A 64 -4.52 -2.23 -17.26
N ILE A 65 -4.88 -3.13 -16.37
CA ILE A 65 -5.65 -4.34 -16.71
C ILE A 65 -7.04 -3.95 -17.24
N LEU A 66 -7.73 -3.06 -16.56
CA LEU A 66 -9.05 -2.59 -16.99
C LEU A 66 -8.99 -1.89 -18.35
N SER A 67 -8.01 -1.03 -18.54
CA SER A 67 -7.84 -0.31 -19.81
C SER A 67 -7.53 -1.26 -20.96
N ALA A 68 -6.70 -2.27 -20.74
CA ALA A 68 -6.39 -3.27 -21.76
C ALA A 68 -7.61 -4.11 -22.13
N ALA A 69 -8.55 -4.29 -21.21
CA ALA A 69 -9.81 -4.99 -21.44
C ALA A 69 -10.89 -4.09 -22.07
N GLY A 70 -10.58 -2.84 -22.36
CA GLY A 70 -11.54 -1.89 -22.95
C GLY A 70 -12.42 -1.17 -21.93
N HIS A 71 -12.06 -1.21 -20.64
CA HIS A 71 -12.84 -0.62 -19.56
C HIS A 71 -12.01 0.38 -18.76
N ALA A 72 -11.47 1.39 -19.44
CA ALA A 72 -10.68 2.45 -18.76
C ALA A 72 -11.50 3.02 -17.59
N PRO A 73 -10.98 2.98 -16.37
CA PRO A 73 -11.75 3.45 -15.22
C PRO A 73 -11.87 4.97 -15.21
N GLU A 74 -13.02 5.47 -14.79
CA GLU A 74 -13.18 6.88 -14.49
C GLU A 74 -12.36 7.25 -13.27
N SER A 75 -12.40 6.39 -12.24
CA SER A 75 -11.56 6.52 -11.05
C SER A 75 -11.38 5.18 -10.36
N LEU A 76 -10.24 5.04 -9.69
CA LEU A 76 -9.94 3.94 -8.79
C LEU A 76 -9.36 4.52 -7.50
N ARG A 77 -9.84 4.04 -6.40
CA ARG A 77 -9.31 4.43 -5.09
C ARG A 77 -9.01 3.17 -4.29
N THR A 78 -7.78 3.07 -3.82
CA THR A 78 -7.35 1.93 -3.00
C THR A 78 -6.85 2.41 -1.66
N ASN A 79 -7.34 1.79 -0.61
CA ASN A 79 -6.84 1.98 0.74
C ASN A 79 -6.12 0.71 1.16
N ALA A 80 -4.90 0.86 1.65
CA ALA A 80 -4.10 -0.26 2.15
C ALA A 80 -3.89 -0.11 3.65
N ARG A 81 -4.02 -1.21 4.38
CA ARG A 81 -3.75 -1.24 5.82
C ARG A 81 -2.76 -2.34 6.11
N VAL A 82 -1.59 -1.95 6.63
CA VAL A 82 -0.51 -2.86 6.99
C VAL A 82 -0.55 -3.08 8.50
N GLN A 83 -0.68 -4.34 8.91
CA GLN A 83 -0.76 -4.69 10.32
C GLN A 83 0.59 -5.17 10.83
N LEU A 84 1.12 -4.46 11.82
CA LEU A 84 2.34 -4.85 12.53
C LEU A 84 1.90 -5.54 13.83
N ARG A 85 2.34 -6.78 14.01
CA ARG A 85 2.03 -7.58 15.19
C ARG A 85 3.28 -8.25 15.72
N ASN A 86 3.30 -8.51 17.01
CA ASN A 86 4.32 -9.36 17.59
C ASN A 86 3.92 -10.83 17.37
N ILE A 87 4.74 -11.57 16.66
CA ILE A 87 4.55 -13.00 16.41
C ILE A 87 5.82 -13.71 16.90
N ASP A 88 5.64 -14.62 17.86
CA ASP A 88 6.74 -15.37 18.46
C ASP A 88 7.88 -14.47 18.96
N GLY A 89 7.53 -13.33 19.55
CA GLY A 89 8.50 -12.39 20.13
C GLY A 89 9.11 -11.42 19.13
N ALA A 90 8.71 -11.44 17.84
CA ALA A 90 9.27 -10.58 16.81
C ALA A 90 8.19 -9.68 16.19
N PRO A 91 8.46 -8.37 16.04
CA PRO A 91 7.57 -7.50 15.26
C PRO A 91 7.50 -7.98 13.82
N THR A 92 6.29 -8.21 13.34
CA THR A 92 6.06 -8.86 12.05
C THR A 92 4.94 -8.14 11.28
N LEU A 93 5.17 -7.90 9.99
CA LEU A 93 4.11 -7.46 9.10
C LEU A 93 3.22 -8.67 8.82
N ALA A 94 2.13 -8.79 9.58
CA ALA A 94 1.33 -10.00 9.63
C ALA A 94 0.22 -10.05 8.58
N ARG A 95 -0.26 -8.88 8.15
CA ARG A 95 -1.41 -8.81 7.26
C ARG A 95 -1.45 -7.48 6.53
N ILE A 96 -1.86 -7.52 5.27
CA ILE A 96 -2.18 -6.33 4.48
C ILE A 96 -3.60 -6.47 3.96
N ASN A 97 -4.42 -5.46 4.19
CA ASN A 97 -5.74 -5.36 3.58
C ASN A 97 -5.69 -4.31 2.47
N LEU A 98 -6.13 -4.70 1.28
CA LEU A 98 -6.34 -3.80 0.14
C LEU A 98 -7.84 -3.68 -0.08
N ASP A 99 -8.36 -2.48 0.06
CA ASP A 99 -9.77 -2.18 -0.22
C ASP A 99 -9.81 -1.22 -1.39
N THR A 100 -10.31 -1.68 -2.54
CA THR A 100 -10.36 -0.87 -3.75
C THR A 100 -11.80 -0.61 -4.17
N GLU A 101 -12.07 0.63 -4.58
CA GLU A 101 -13.36 1.05 -5.09
C GLU A 101 -13.16 1.65 -6.47
N GLY A 102 -13.98 1.24 -7.42
CA GLY A 102 -13.86 1.69 -8.81
C GLY A 102 -15.15 2.28 -9.36
N ARG A 103 -14.97 3.29 -10.19
CA ARG A 103 -16.04 3.87 -11.01
C ARG A 103 -15.70 3.55 -12.46
N ILE A 104 -16.40 2.54 -13.01
CA ILE A 104 -16.07 1.94 -14.31
C ILE A 104 -17.37 1.59 -15.03
N THR A 105 -17.49 2.01 -16.27
CA THR A 105 -18.63 1.66 -17.11
C THR A 105 -18.45 0.28 -17.73
N GLY A 106 -19.52 -0.51 -17.72
CA GLY A 106 -19.57 -1.78 -18.43
C GLY A 106 -18.95 -2.96 -17.71
N VAL A 107 -18.73 -2.85 -16.41
CA VAL A 107 -18.14 -3.90 -15.56
C VAL A 107 -19.07 -4.13 -14.36
N ASP A 108 -19.43 -5.37 -14.09
CA ASP A 108 -20.19 -5.74 -12.89
C ASP A 108 -19.24 -6.06 -11.71
N GLU A 109 -19.82 -6.26 -10.53
CA GLU A 109 -19.04 -6.54 -9.30
C GLU A 109 -18.16 -7.78 -9.43
N GLN A 110 -18.66 -8.83 -10.04
CA GLN A 110 -17.92 -10.09 -10.20
C GLN A 110 -16.73 -9.91 -11.15
N GLN A 111 -16.95 -9.21 -12.27
CA GLN A 111 -15.89 -8.88 -13.21
C GLN A 111 -14.83 -7.99 -12.58
N PHE A 112 -15.27 -6.97 -11.82
CA PHE A 112 -14.35 -6.07 -11.13
C PHE A 112 -13.48 -6.83 -10.13
N GLN A 113 -14.08 -7.72 -9.36
CA GLN A 113 -13.31 -8.56 -8.42
C GLN A 113 -12.27 -9.41 -9.16
N ALA A 114 -12.62 -9.98 -10.29
CA ALA A 114 -11.69 -10.80 -11.09
C ALA A 114 -10.52 -9.97 -11.62
N TYR A 115 -10.76 -8.76 -12.12
CA TYR A 115 -9.70 -7.85 -12.56
C TYR A 115 -8.81 -7.43 -11.39
N ALA A 116 -9.42 -7.16 -10.24
CA ALA A 116 -8.68 -6.79 -9.03
C ALA A 116 -7.80 -7.95 -8.52
N ASP A 117 -8.30 -9.17 -8.56
CA ASP A 117 -7.52 -10.36 -8.20
C ASP A 117 -6.30 -10.51 -9.10
N GLU A 118 -6.45 -10.28 -10.40
CA GLU A 118 -5.35 -10.31 -11.35
C GLU A 118 -4.33 -9.19 -11.05
N ALA A 119 -4.81 -7.98 -10.74
CA ALA A 119 -3.93 -6.87 -10.37
C ALA A 119 -3.10 -7.20 -9.14
N LYS A 120 -3.71 -7.80 -8.12
CA LYS A 120 -3.00 -8.25 -6.92
C LYS A 120 -1.91 -9.25 -7.27
N ARG A 121 -2.19 -10.18 -8.17
CA ARG A 121 -1.25 -11.22 -8.59
C ARG A 121 -0.04 -10.67 -9.32
N VAL A 122 -0.22 -9.66 -10.17
CA VAL A 122 0.85 -9.16 -11.05
C VAL A 122 1.55 -7.91 -10.51
N CYS A 123 0.94 -7.21 -9.55
CA CYS A 123 1.51 -6.00 -8.97
C CYS A 123 2.92 -6.28 -8.40
N PRO A 124 3.96 -5.58 -8.88
CA PRO A 124 5.33 -5.83 -8.40
C PRO A 124 5.50 -5.68 -6.90
N VAL A 125 4.79 -4.75 -6.26
CA VAL A 125 4.87 -4.55 -4.81
C VAL A 125 4.19 -5.72 -4.08
N SER A 126 3.01 -6.19 -4.55
CA SER A 126 2.39 -7.40 -3.99
C SER A 126 3.35 -8.59 -4.06
N ARG A 127 4.04 -8.74 -5.18
CA ARG A 127 5.02 -9.82 -5.37
C ARG A 127 6.22 -9.67 -4.42
N ALA A 128 6.71 -8.44 -4.24
CA ALA A 128 7.79 -8.15 -3.31
C ALA A 128 7.39 -8.44 -1.86
N LEU A 129 6.11 -8.23 -1.52
CA LEU A 129 5.57 -8.44 -0.18
C LEU A 129 5.00 -9.85 0.03
N ALA A 130 5.33 -10.80 -0.83
CA ALA A 130 4.81 -12.17 -0.78
C ALA A 130 5.15 -12.91 0.53
N GLY A 131 6.13 -12.41 1.29
CA GLY A 131 6.43 -12.95 2.62
C GLY A 131 5.44 -12.56 3.71
N VAL A 132 4.55 -11.61 3.46
CA VAL A 132 3.46 -11.29 4.38
C VAL A 132 2.45 -12.44 4.35
N PRO A 133 2.11 -13.06 5.50
CA PRO A 133 1.27 -14.26 5.50
C PRO A 133 -0.10 -14.08 4.87
N GLU A 134 -0.69 -12.90 5.01
CA GLU A 134 -2.03 -12.63 4.48
C GLU A 134 -2.06 -11.29 3.75
N ILE A 135 -2.42 -11.31 2.47
CA ILE A 135 -2.76 -10.11 1.70
C ILE A 135 -4.20 -10.31 1.23
N VAL A 136 -5.12 -9.56 1.80
CA VAL A 136 -6.57 -9.71 1.59
C VAL A 136 -7.08 -8.55 0.74
N LEU A 137 -7.81 -8.86 -0.31
CA LEU A 137 -8.33 -7.89 -1.25
C LEU A 137 -9.86 -7.87 -1.23
N THR A 138 -10.42 -6.67 -1.12
CA THR A 138 -11.84 -6.42 -1.32
C THR A 138 -12.00 -5.39 -2.44
N ALA A 139 -12.81 -5.71 -3.44
CA ALA A 139 -13.05 -4.83 -4.58
C ALA A 139 -14.56 -4.54 -4.69
N LYS A 140 -14.91 -3.27 -4.82
CA LYS A 140 -16.30 -2.83 -4.93
C LYS A 140 -16.43 -1.78 -6.01
N LEU A 141 -17.54 -1.80 -6.73
CA LEU A 141 -17.92 -0.68 -7.59
C LEU A 141 -18.49 0.46 -6.73
N ALA A 142 -18.27 1.70 -7.16
CA ALA A 142 -18.81 2.86 -6.47
C ALA A 142 -20.35 2.83 -6.45
N ALA A 143 -20.94 3.22 -5.32
CA ALA A 143 -22.36 3.05 -5.04
C ALA A 143 -23.31 3.84 -5.97
N ASP A 144 -22.81 4.90 -6.58
CA ASP A 144 -23.59 5.80 -7.43
C ASP A 144 -23.28 5.66 -8.92
N GLN A 145 -22.87 4.50 -9.33
CA GLN A 145 -22.55 4.16 -10.72
C GLN A 145 -23.75 4.28 -11.64
#